data_f3c55844fc4278e45031a37b2d804a59
#
_entry.id   f3c55844fc4278e45031a37b2d804a59
#
_cell.length_a   1.000
_cell.length_b   1.000
_cell.length_c   1.000
_cell.angle_alpha   90.00
_cell.angle_beta   90.00
_cell.angle_gamma   90.00
#
_symmetry.space_group_name_H-M   'P 1'
#
loop_
_entity.id
_entity.type
_entity.pdbx_description
1 polymer ?
#
loop_
_entity_poly.entity_id
_entity_poly.type
_entity_poly.pdbx_seq_one_letter_code
_entity_poly.pdbx_strand_id
1 'polypeptide(L)' 'MISYRPLWDTMNKKSVTTYDLIYKHGLSANTVYRLKSGKAITTNTLNELCFILSCTVSEIIEYRESEED' A
#
# COMPACT_ATOMS: atom_id res chain seq x y z
N MET A 1 -4.84 2.16 15.09
CA MET A 1 -4.35 2.96 13.94
C MET A 1 -4.20 2.11 12.69
N ILE A 2 -4.30 2.73 11.54
CA ILE A 2 -4.15 2.02 10.28
C ILE A 2 -2.67 1.77 10.00
N SER A 3 -2.36 0.57 9.54
CA SER A 3 -1.01 0.16 9.19
C SER A 3 -0.98 -0.35 7.75
N TYR A 4 0.11 -0.05 7.04
CA TYR A 4 0.31 -0.55 5.67
C TYR A 4 1.22 -1.78 5.64
N ARG A 5 1.44 -2.41 6.79
CA ARG A 5 2.28 -3.61 6.82
C ARG A 5 1.83 -4.69 5.82
N PRO A 6 0.52 -4.97 5.72
CA PRO A 6 0.08 -5.98 4.74
C PRO A 6 0.46 -5.63 3.31
N LEU A 7 0.44 -4.34 2.96
CA LEU A 7 0.83 -3.90 1.62
C LEU A 7 2.25 -4.33 1.28
N TRP A 8 3.19 -4.10 2.21
CA TRP A 8 4.59 -4.44 1.94
C TRP A 8 4.78 -5.94 1.81
N ASP A 9 4.07 -6.72 2.62
CA ASP A 9 4.12 -8.18 2.53
C ASP A 9 3.55 -8.66 1.19
N THR A 10 2.43 -8.09 0.76
CA THR A 10 1.79 -8.46 -0.50
C THR A 10 2.70 -8.11 -1.68
N MET A 11 3.29 -6.91 -1.67
CA MET A 11 4.22 -6.50 -2.72
C MET A 11 5.40 -7.43 -2.79
N ASN A 12 5.94 -7.81 -1.64
CA ASN A 12 7.09 -8.72 -1.59
C ASN A 12 6.72 -10.08 -2.18
N LYS A 13 5.56 -10.62 -1.82
CA LYS A 13 5.10 -11.91 -2.35
C LYS A 13 4.93 -11.88 -3.85
N LYS A 14 4.50 -10.74 -4.40
CA LYS A 14 4.20 -10.62 -5.83
C LYS A 14 5.36 -10.03 -6.61
N SER A 15 6.48 -9.78 -5.94
CA SER A 15 7.70 -9.22 -6.56
C SER A 15 7.43 -7.86 -7.22
N VAL A 16 6.60 -7.04 -6.58
CA VAL A 16 6.31 -5.68 -7.04
C VAL A 16 7.04 -4.70 -6.13
N THR A 17 7.80 -3.78 -6.74
CA THR A 17 8.56 -2.77 -5.99
C THR A 17 7.83 -1.43 -6.02
N THR A 18 8.29 -0.49 -5.18
CA THR A 18 7.75 0.87 -5.23
C THR A 18 8.08 1.55 -6.56
N TYR A 19 9.22 1.20 -7.15
CA TYR A 19 9.57 1.66 -8.50
C TYR A 19 8.49 1.21 -9.49
N ASP A 20 8.07 -0.05 -9.40
CA ASP A 20 7.03 -0.59 -10.29
C ASP A 20 5.71 0.16 -10.11
N LEU A 21 5.34 0.49 -8.88
CA LEU A 21 4.10 1.23 -8.63
C LEU A 21 4.10 2.56 -9.37
N ILE A 22 5.23 3.25 -9.37
CA ILE A 22 5.34 4.56 -9.99
C ILE A 22 5.45 4.44 -11.51
N TYR A 23 6.39 3.62 -12.00
CA TYR A 23 6.77 3.64 -13.41
C TYR A 23 6.04 2.64 -14.27
N LYS A 24 5.51 1.58 -13.69
CA LYS A 24 4.73 0.59 -14.45
C LYS A 24 3.24 0.77 -14.28
N HIS A 25 2.81 1.25 -13.12
CA HIS A 25 1.39 1.34 -12.80
C HIS A 25 0.87 2.76 -12.65
N GLY A 26 1.74 3.75 -12.73
CA GLY A 26 1.33 5.14 -12.79
C GLY A 26 0.94 5.81 -11.49
N LEU A 27 1.27 5.23 -10.35
CA LEU A 27 1.04 5.92 -9.09
C LEU A 27 2.03 7.07 -8.96
N SER A 28 1.58 8.17 -8.36
CA SER A 28 2.48 9.31 -8.17
C SER A 28 3.54 9.00 -7.12
N ALA A 29 4.71 9.62 -7.26
CA ALA A 29 5.77 9.47 -6.26
C ALA A 29 5.30 9.97 -4.90
N ASN A 30 4.45 11.00 -4.88
CA ASN A 30 3.90 11.51 -3.63
C ASN A 30 3.03 10.48 -2.92
N THR A 31 2.22 9.74 -3.67
CA THR A 31 1.38 8.68 -3.10
C THR A 31 2.26 7.60 -2.47
N VAL A 32 3.32 7.18 -3.17
CA VAL A 32 4.24 6.17 -2.65
C VAL A 32 4.94 6.69 -1.39
N TYR A 33 5.33 7.97 -1.39
CA TYR A 33 5.94 8.58 -0.22
C TYR A 33 4.98 8.51 0.97
N ARG A 34 3.70 8.82 0.75
CA ARG A 34 2.71 8.78 1.83
C ARG A 34 2.54 7.37 2.38
N LEU A 35 2.55 6.36 1.52
CA LEU A 35 2.49 4.97 1.95
C LEU A 35 3.69 4.61 2.82
N LYS A 36 4.90 5.01 2.39
CA LYS A 36 6.12 4.72 3.14
C LYS A 36 6.14 5.44 4.49
N SER A 37 5.52 6.62 4.56
CA SER A 37 5.52 7.44 5.76
C SER A 37 4.34 7.15 6.68
N GLY A 38 3.48 6.21 6.33
CA GLY A 38 2.33 5.88 7.15
C GLY A 38 1.25 6.94 7.14
N LYS A 39 1.21 7.79 6.11
CA LYS A 39 0.24 8.88 6.01
C LYS A 39 -1.05 8.39 5.36
N ALA A 40 -2.13 9.15 5.56
CA ALA A 40 -3.45 8.79 5.02
C ALA A 40 -3.44 8.75 3.50
N ILE A 41 -4.22 7.84 2.93
CA ILE A 41 -4.49 7.78 1.50
C ILE A 41 -6.01 7.80 1.30
N THR A 42 -6.44 8.10 0.08
CA THR A 42 -7.86 8.05 -0.23
C THR A 42 -8.28 6.61 -0.54
N THR A 43 -9.60 6.38 -0.46
CA THR A 43 -10.12 5.07 -0.86
C THR A 43 -9.93 4.82 -2.36
N ASN A 44 -9.83 5.90 -3.18
CA ASN A 44 -9.48 5.73 -4.59
C ASN A 44 -8.09 5.13 -4.75
N THR A 45 -7.12 5.61 -3.98
CA THR A 45 -5.77 5.04 -4.00
C THR A 45 -5.79 3.60 -3.53
N LEU A 46 -6.56 3.31 -2.48
CA LEU A 46 -6.70 1.94 -2.00
C LEU A 46 -7.27 1.03 -3.09
N ASN A 47 -8.29 1.52 -3.80
CA ASN A 47 -8.88 0.79 -4.91
C ASN A 47 -7.85 0.49 -5.99
N GLU A 48 -7.02 1.47 -6.33
CA GLU A 48 -5.97 1.28 -7.33
C GLU A 48 -4.96 0.22 -6.89
N LEU A 49 -4.56 0.26 -5.63
CA LEU A 49 -3.60 -0.72 -5.11
C LEU A 49 -4.15 -2.13 -5.17
N CYS A 50 -5.43 -2.30 -4.82
CA CYS A 50 -6.07 -3.62 -4.91
C CYS A 50 -6.08 -4.11 -6.36
N PHE A 51 -6.36 -3.21 -7.30
CA PHE A 51 -6.37 -3.57 -8.71
C PHE A 51 -4.97 -3.94 -9.21
N ILE A 52 -3.97 -3.10 -8.90
CA ILE A 52 -2.60 -3.33 -9.34
C ILE A 52 -2.06 -4.65 -8.82
N LEU A 53 -2.33 -4.95 -7.55
CA LEU A 53 -1.77 -6.13 -6.89
C LEU A 53 -2.71 -7.34 -6.96
N SER A 54 -3.90 -7.17 -7.54
CA SER A 54 -4.91 -8.24 -7.62
C SER A 54 -5.16 -8.85 -6.25
N CYS A 55 -5.44 -8.00 -5.28
CA CYS A 55 -5.59 -8.44 -3.89
C CYS A 55 -6.77 -7.73 -3.23
N THR A 56 -7.07 -8.15 -2.00
CA THR A 56 -8.17 -7.58 -1.23
C THR A 56 -7.68 -6.43 -0.36
N VAL A 57 -8.63 -5.67 0.20
CA VAL A 57 -8.30 -4.55 1.08
C VAL A 57 -7.47 -5.00 2.29
N SER A 58 -7.80 -6.16 2.85
CA SER A 58 -7.07 -6.67 4.02
C SER A 58 -5.63 -7.05 3.70
N GLU A 59 -5.30 -7.16 2.43
CA GLU A 59 -3.92 -7.40 1.99
C GLU A 59 -3.15 -6.10 1.73
N ILE A 60 -3.79 -4.95 1.96
CA ILE A 60 -3.19 -3.63 1.81
C ILE A 60 -3.07 -2.94 3.16
N ILE A 61 -4.16 -2.91 3.93
CA ILE A 61 -4.22 -2.19 5.21
C ILE A 61 -4.77 -3.10 6.29
N GLU A 62 -4.44 -2.72 7.54
CA GLU A 62 -4.99 -3.39 8.71
C GLU A 62 -5.20 -2.35 9.81
N TYR A 63 -6.04 -2.65 10.77
CA TYR A 63 -6.18 -1.82 11.96
C TYR A 63 -5.36 -2.44 13.09
N ARG A 64 -4.59 -1.62 13.79
CA ARG A 64 -3.81 -2.04 14.95
C ARG A 64 -4.19 -1.17 16.13
N GLU A 65 -4.36 -1.80 17.29
CA GLU A 65 -4.76 -1.06 18.48
C GLU A 65 -3.62 -0.27 19.10
N SER A 66 -2.39 -0.72 18.87
CA SER A 66 -1.23 -0.12 19.50
C SER A 66 -0.10 0.02 18.50
N GLU A 67 0.67 1.12 18.63
CA GLU A 67 1.86 1.33 17.82
C GLU A 67 3.04 0.54 18.33
N GLU A 68 2.94 -0.03 19.51
CA GLU A 68 4.08 -0.63 20.18
C GLU A 68 4.36 -2.06 19.78
N ASP A 69 3.55 -2.63 18.96
CA ASP A 69 3.70 -4.04 18.57
C ASP A 69 4.94 -4.36 17.76
#